data_f8515e7ee7b48c3657284e288ec97e06
#
_entry.id   f8515e7ee7b48c3657284e288ec97e06
#
_cell.length_a   1.000
_cell.length_b   1.000
_cell.length_c   1.000
_cell.angle_alpha   90.00
_cell.angle_beta   90.00
_cell.angle_gamma   90.00
#
_symmetry.space_group_name_H-M   'P 1'
#
loop_
_entity.id
_entity.type
_entity.pdbx_description
1 polymer ?
#
loop_
_entity_poly.entity_id
_entity_poly.type
_entity_poly.pdbx_seq_one_letter_code
_entity_poly.pdbx_strand_id
1 'polypeptide(L)'
;MKYKLSPRIGMSLVLTAALGVTSLSTTAYAEEPVTEQGVDQDTPDPLEGLNRMTSGFNRAARTLFLNPFAEAYTKLTPPPMQESISNVTNNLTEPLTAVSSALQGDGENASSAMERFFINTTVGLGGINDEATEMGVVARVEDLGQAAGKGGAGGGAHIVLPILGPSNVRDATGDVVNFLVNPLSAASTVQKSIAYAENKDSIEAMNRTAIDPYITERDAYEQNRRYKIYNGAPPMADFSMDENDGKN
;
A
#
# COMPACT_ATOMS: atom_id res chain seq x y z
N MET A 1 1.74 10.38 42.13
CA MET A 1 2.79 10.28 41.13
C MET A 1 2.05 10.02 39.79
N LYS A 2 1.89 11.06 38.98
CA LYS A 2 1.09 10.99 37.74
C LYS A 2 2.01 10.68 36.57
N TYR A 3 1.94 9.48 36.02
CA TYR A 3 2.61 9.15 34.77
C TYR A 3 1.75 9.66 33.61
N LYS A 4 2.26 10.67 32.91
CA LYS A 4 1.73 11.17 31.65
C LYS A 4 2.26 10.26 30.54
N LEU A 5 1.46 9.29 30.10
CA LEU A 5 1.72 8.55 28.87
C LEU A 5 1.34 9.42 27.69
N SER A 6 2.29 9.68 26.81
CA SER A 6 2.13 10.39 25.56
C SER A 6 1.53 9.46 24.52
N PRO A 7 0.44 9.78 23.82
CA PRO A 7 -0.11 8.97 22.76
C PRO A 7 0.61 9.29 21.43
N ARG A 8 1.74 8.69 21.16
CA ARG A 8 2.48 8.85 19.90
C ARG A 8 3.21 7.57 19.47
N ILE A 9 2.56 6.42 19.53
CA ILE A 9 3.09 5.18 18.97
C ILE A 9 1.92 4.46 18.30
N GLY A 10 1.65 4.77 17.06
CA GLY A 10 0.61 4.06 16.33
C GLY A 10 0.55 4.30 14.83
N MET A 11 1.29 5.27 14.31
CA MET A 11 1.11 5.67 12.91
C MET A 11 2.40 5.72 12.08
N SER A 12 3.46 5.05 12.49
CA SER A 12 4.77 5.13 11.81
C SER A 12 5.18 3.90 11.02
N LEU A 13 4.32 2.89 10.83
CA LEU A 13 4.77 1.62 10.24
C LEU A 13 4.44 1.45 8.74
N VAL A 14 3.70 2.36 8.13
CA VAL A 14 3.34 2.23 6.69
C VAL A 14 4.26 3.06 5.78
N LEU A 15 5.01 4.02 6.32
CA LEU A 15 5.86 4.91 5.51
C LEU A 15 7.36 4.60 5.58
N THR A 16 7.80 3.60 6.36
CA THR A 16 9.24 3.33 6.54
C THR A 16 9.85 2.46 5.44
N ALA A 17 9.07 1.97 4.50
CA ALA A 17 9.58 1.18 3.37
C ALA A 17 10.08 2.04 2.19
N ALA A 18 9.85 3.36 2.21
CA ALA A 18 10.26 4.26 1.13
C ALA A 18 11.44 5.18 1.48
N LEU A 19 11.84 5.25 2.76
CA LEU A 19 12.93 6.13 3.18
C LEU A 19 13.81 5.44 4.24
N GLY A 20 14.60 4.46 3.81
CA GLY A 20 15.76 4.01 4.58
C GLY A 20 16.87 5.04 4.56
N VAL A 21 16.71 6.15 5.28
CA VAL A 21 17.82 7.06 5.57
C VAL A 21 18.17 6.89 7.05
N THR A 22 19.06 5.95 7.31
CA THR A 22 19.82 5.93 8.56
C THR A 22 20.92 6.99 8.45
N SER A 23 20.88 7.95 9.38
CA SER A 23 22.00 8.87 9.62
C SER A 23 23.25 8.07 9.98
N LEU A 24 24.16 7.93 9.05
CA LEU A 24 25.53 7.49 9.26
C LEU A 24 26.48 8.59 8.84
N SER A 25 27.39 8.85 9.72
CA SER A 25 28.47 9.82 9.70
C SER A 25 29.18 9.90 8.35
N THR A 26 29.40 11.13 7.88
CA THR A 26 30.20 11.51 6.74
C THR A 26 31.59 10.89 6.75
N THR A 27 31.81 9.93 5.87
CA THR A 27 33.11 9.70 5.25
C THR A 27 32.91 9.88 3.74
N ALA A 28 33.63 10.82 3.18
CA ALA A 28 33.59 11.12 1.76
C ALA A 28 34.08 9.90 0.97
N TYR A 29 33.16 9.24 0.30
CA TYR A 29 33.48 8.34 -0.79
C TYR A 29 33.04 9.00 -2.08
N ALA A 30 33.91 8.94 -3.07
CA ALA A 30 33.68 9.43 -4.42
C ALA A 30 32.39 8.78 -4.96
N GLU A 31 31.49 9.59 -5.49
CA GLU A 31 30.32 9.14 -6.22
C GLU A 31 30.76 8.35 -7.46
N GLU A 32 30.75 7.04 -7.36
CA GLU A 32 30.57 6.23 -8.57
C GLU A 32 29.13 6.41 -9.07
N PRO A 33 28.90 6.53 -10.38
CA PRO A 33 27.56 6.68 -10.90
C PRO A 33 26.74 5.47 -10.47
N VAL A 34 25.66 5.72 -9.70
CA VAL A 34 24.68 4.69 -9.35
C VAL A 34 24.08 4.22 -10.68
N THR A 35 24.59 3.11 -11.17
CA THR A 35 23.94 2.36 -12.23
C THR A 35 22.57 1.94 -11.68
N GLU A 36 21.51 2.25 -12.42
CA GLU A 36 20.12 1.79 -12.17
C GLU A 36 20.08 0.25 -12.20
N GLN A 37 20.58 -0.40 -11.17
CA GLN A 37 20.53 -1.85 -11.03
C GLN A 37 19.71 -2.19 -9.81
N GLY A 38 18.52 -2.72 -10.05
CA GLY A 38 17.84 -3.46 -9.00
C GLY A 38 16.37 -3.23 -8.79
N VAL A 39 15.61 -2.95 -9.82
CA VAL A 39 14.16 -3.15 -9.79
C VAL A 39 13.83 -4.27 -10.76
N ASP A 40 13.03 -5.20 -10.28
CA ASP A 40 12.54 -6.39 -11.00
C ASP A 40 12.18 -5.99 -12.46
N GLN A 41 13.12 -6.18 -13.39
CA GLN A 41 12.90 -5.91 -14.82
C GLN A 41 11.90 -6.90 -15.43
N ASP A 42 11.39 -7.83 -14.62
CA ASP A 42 10.57 -8.95 -15.07
C ASP A 42 9.05 -8.73 -14.98
N THR A 43 8.57 -7.54 -14.57
CA THR A 43 7.11 -7.30 -14.65
C THR A 43 6.73 -7.00 -16.10
N PRO A 44 6.04 -7.92 -16.80
CA PRO A 44 5.66 -7.68 -18.18
C PRO A 44 4.78 -6.44 -18.31
N ASP A 45 5.15 -5.54 -19.19
CA ASP A 45 4.37 -4.33 -19.50
C ASP A 45 4.04 -4.25 -21.00
N PRO A 46 3.26 -5.20 -21.51
CA PRO A 46 2.92 -5.23 -22.94
C PRO A 46 2.02 -4.05 -23.37
N LEU A 47 1.44 -3.34 -22.41
CA LEU A 47 0.55 -2.20 -22.61
C LEU A 47 1.20 -0.87 -22.23
N GLU A 48 2.55 -0.78 -22.19
CA GLU A 48 3.27 0.39 -21.72
C GLU A 48 2.75 1.71 -22.31
N GLY A 49 2.52 1.78 -23.64
CA GLY A 49 2.02 2.99 -24.28
C GLY A 49 0.64 3.43 -23.73
N LEU A 50 -0.28 2.49 -23.54
CA LEU A 50 -1.60 2.76 -22.95
C LEU A 50 -1.46 3.11 -21.47
N ASN A 51 -0.63 2.38 -20.74
CA ASN A 51 -0.38 2.60 -19.33
C ASN A 51 0.22 3.99 -19.07
N ARG A 52 1.15 4.44 -19.91
CA ARG A 52 1.72 5.81 -19.85
C ARG A 52 0.66 6.89 -20.08
N MET A 53 -0.23 6.69 -21.05
CA MET A 53 -1.35 7.61 -21.32
C MET A 53 -2.28 7.68 -20.10
N THR A 54 -2.69 6.53 -19.57
CA THR A 54 -3.57 6.45 -18.40
C THR A 54 -2.92 7.02 -17.14
N SER A 55 -1.62 6.77 -16.93
CA SER A 55 -0.86 7.36 -15.83
C SER A 55 -0.79 8.89 -15.96
N GLY A 56 -0.54 9.41 -17.17
CA GLY A 56 -0.61 10.84 -17.46
C GLY A 56 -1.99 11.45 -17.16
N PHE A 57 -3.05 10.78 -17.59
CA PHE A 57 -4.43 11.16 -17.25
C PHE A 57 -4.66 11.15 -15.75
N ASN A 58 -4.24 10.10 -15.06
CA ASN A 58 -4.40 9.98 -13.60
C ASN A 58 -3.65 11.09 -12.84
N ARG A 59 -2.43 11.46 -13.28
CA ARG A 59 -1.70 12.60 -12.68
C ARG A 59 -2.44 13.91 -12.91
N ALA A 60 -2.97 14.15 -14.12
CA ALA A 60 -3.77 15.33 -14.38
C ALA A 60 -5.06 15.35 -13.53
N ALA A 61 -5.76 14.23 -13.45
CA ALA A 61 -6.97 14.10 -12.63
C ALA A 61 -6.67 14.29 -11.14
N ARG A 62 -5.56 13.76 -10.64
CA ARG A 62 -5.09 14.03 -9.25
C ARG A 62 -4.87 15.51 -9.03
N THR A 63 -4.12 16.17 -9.90
CA THR A 63 -3.81 17.60 -9.75
C THR A 63 -5.06 18.49 -9.82
N LEU A 64 -5.97 18.20 -10.76
CA LEU A 64 -7.13 19.06 -11.00
C LEU A 64 -8.29 18.82 -10.05
N PHE A 65 -8.45 17.59 -9.56
CA PHE A 65 -9.61 17.20 -8.75
C PHE A 65 -9.22 16.65 -7.38
N LEU A 66 -8.40 15.61 -7.29
CA LEU A 66 -8.11 14.93 -6.03
C LEU A 66 -7.32 15.83 -5.06
N ASN A 67 -6.33 16.57 -5.53
CA ASN A 67 -5.54 17.44 -4.66
C ASN A 67 -6.37 18.56 -4.00
N PRO A 68 -7.23 19.31 -4.73
CA PRO A 68 -8.12 20.28 -4.08
C PRO A 68 -9.07 19.64 -3.06
N PHE A 69 -9.60 18.43 -3.37
CA PHE A 69 -10.44 17.71 -2.42
C PHE A 69 -9.66 17.25 -1.18
N ALA A 70 -8.45 16.69 -1.35
CA ALA A 70 -7.59 16.29 -0.25
C ALA A 70 -7.23 17.47 0.64
N GLU A 71 -6.89 18.62 0.06
CA GLU A 71 -6.62 19.84 0.81
C GLU A 71 -7.86 20.39 1.53
N ALA A 72 -9.02 20.37 0.89
CA ALA A 72 -10.26 20.77 1.53
C ALA A 72 -10.59 19.82 2.69
N TYR A 73 -10.47 18.51 2.48
CA TYR A 73 -10.68 17.50 3.52
C TYR A 73 -9.77 17.73 4.72
N THR A 74 -8.47 17.85 4.51
CA THR A 74 -7.50 18.03 5.61
C THR A 74 -7.65 19.37 6.34
N LYS A 75 -8.07 20.42 5.63
CA LYS A 75 -8.25 21.77 6.23
C LYS A 75 -9.59 21.95 6.93
N LEU A 76 -10.66 21.34 6.40
CA LEU A 76 -12.03 21.55 6.88
C LEU A 76 -12.49 20.49 7.87
N THR A 77 -11.89 19.29 7.84
CA THR A 77 -12.26 18.20 8.74
C THR A 77 -11.34 18.21 9.96
N PRO A 78 -11.87 18.37 11.18
CA PRO A 78 -11.04 18.31 12.39
C PRO A 78 -10.32 16.96 12.53
N PRO A 79 -9.08 16.92 13.08
CA PRO A 79 -8.31 15.69 13.21
C PRO A 79 -9.06 14.51 13.85
N PRO A 80 -9.86 14.68 14.94
CA PRO A 80 -10.62 13.56 15.50
C PRO A 80 -11.67 12.99 14.54
N MET A 81 -12.24 13.83 13.67
CA MET A 81 -13.19 13.35 12.67
C MET A 81 -12.49 12.63 11.51
N GLN A 82 -11.31 13.09 11.10
CA GLN A 82 -10.49 12.38 10.12
C GLN A 82 -10.13 10.97 10.63
N GLU A 83 -9.73 10.87 11.90
CA GLU A 83 -9.44 9.61 12.56
C GLU A 83 -10.66 8.70 12.61
N SER A 84 -11.82 9.21 13.02
CA SER A 84 -13.06 8.44 13.04
C SER A 84 -13.47 7.93 11.66
N ILE A 85 -13.34 8.73 10.61
CA ILE A 85 -13.63 8.31 9.23
C ILE A 85 -12.66 7.20 8.80
N SER A 86 -11.38 7.35 9.11
CA SER A 86 -10.36 6.33 8.84
C SER A 86 -10.68 5.03 9.59
N ASN A 87 -11.01 5.10 10.87
CA ASN A 87 -11.35 3.94 11.70
C ASN A 87 -12.57 3.20 11.16
N VAL A 88 -13.64 3.92 10.80
CA VAL A 88 -14.85 3.30 10.21
C VAL A 88 -14.51 2.60 8.90
N THR A 89 -13.75 3.23 8.01
CA THR A 89 -13.38 2.61 6.72
C THR A 89 -12.46 1.40 6.91
N ASN A 90 -11.52 1.46 7.85
CA ASN A 90 -10.67 0.35 8.21
C ASN A 90 -11.51 -0.81 8.77
N ASN A 91 -12.42 -0.53 9.71
CA ASN A 91 -13.31 -1.54 10.28
C ASN A 91 -14.15 -2.25 9.21
N LEU A 92 -14.67 -1.52 8.22
CA LEU A 92 -15.44 -2.09 7.12
C LEU A 92 -14.60 -2.97 6.18
N THR A 93 -13.27 -2.85 6.19
CA THR A 93 -12.37 -3.70 5.40
C THR A 93 -11.85 -4.93 6.16
N GLU A 94 -12.00 -4.99 7.49
CA GLU A 94 -11.53 -6.12 8.31
C GLU A 94 -12.10 -7.49 7.87
N PRO A 95 -13.40 -7.63 7.49
CA PRO A 95 -13.91 -8.91 6.99
C PRO A 95 -13.20 -9.39 5.72
N LEU A 96 -12.81 -8.48 4.81
CA LEU A 96 -12.01 -8.83 3.63
C LEU A 96 -10.59 -9.28 4.04
N THR A 97 -9.98 -8.57 4.96
CA THR A 97 -8.70 -8.94 5.55
C THR A 97 -8.76 -10.34 6.15
N ALA A 98 -9.79 -10.66 6.91
CA ALA A 98 -9.98 -11.98 7.51
C ALA A 98 -10.08 -13.10 6.46
N VAL A 99 -10.91 -12.90 5.42
CA VAL A 99 -11.06 -13.87 4.32
C VAL A 99 -9.75 -14.04 3.58
N SER A 100 -9.07 -12.94 3.24
CA SER A 100 -7.81 -12.97 2.49
C SER A 100 -6.70 -13.66 3.29
N SER A 101 -6.62 -13.42 4.59
CA SER A 101 -5.67 -14.08 5.50
C SER A 101 -5.97 -15.59 5.61
N ALA A 102 -7.24 -15.97 5.74
CA ALA A 102 -7.64 -17.38 5.79
C ALA A 102 -7.25 -18.11 4.49
N LEU A 103 -7.43 -17.49 3.32
CA LEU A 103 -7.00 -18.03 2.03
C LEU A 103 -5.48 -18.19 1.93
N GLN A 104 -4.71 -17.39 2.66
CA GLN A 104 -3.25 -17.49 2.75
C GLN A 104 -2.79 -18.55 3.77
N GLY A 105 -3.70 -19.17 4.51
CA GLY A 105 -3.39 -20.08 5.62
C GLY A 105 -2.95 -19.35 6.90
N ASP A 106 -3.10 -18.04 6.97
CA ASP A 106 -2.77 -17.22 8.14
C ASP A 106 -4.00 -17.10 9.06
N GLY A 107 -4.27 -18.17 9.80
CA GLY A 107 -5.43 -18.23 10.71
C GLY A 107 -5.31 -17.24 11.88
N GLU A 108 -4.11 -16.88 12.30
CA GLU A 108 -3.88 -15.89 13.36
C GLU A 108 -4.32 -14.50 12.91
N ASN A 109 -3.83 -14.04 11.75
CA ASN A 109 -4.24 -12.75 11.21
C ASN A 109 -5.73 -12.73 10.86
N ALA A 110 -6.29 -13.85 10.35
CA ALA A 110 -7.71 -13.96 10.05
C ALA A 110 -8.58 -13.81 11.31
N SER A 111 -8.21 -14.46 12.41
CA SER A 111 -8.94 -14.35 13.68
C SER A 111 -8.80 -12.94 14.28
N SER A 112 -7.60 -12.37 14.24
CA SER A 112 -7.36 -11.00 14.73
C SER A 112 -8.18 -9.96 13.95
N ALA A 113 -8.26 -10.08 12.63
CA ALA A 113 -9.08 -9.18 11.80
C ALA A 113 -10.58 -9.29 12.15
N MET A 114 -11.09 -10.51 12.34
CA MET A 114 -12.49 -10.68 12.78
C MET A 114 -12.72 -10.16 14.19
N GLU A 115 -11.80 -10.37 15.12
CA GLU A 115 -11.88 -9.83 16.46
C GLU A 115 -11.90 -8.30 16.45
N ARG A 116 -11.02 -7.66 15.66
CA ARG A 116 -11.04 -6.21 15.44
C ARG A 116 -12.39 -5.74 14.92
N PHE A 117 -12.92 -6.41 13.89
CA PHE A 117 -14.24 -6.07 13.34
C PHE A 117 -15.33 -6.07 14.41
N PHE A 118 -15.40 -7.11 15.23
CA PHE A 118 -16.43 -7.23 16.27
C PHE A 118 -16.22 -6.20 17.40
N ILE A 119 -15.00 -6.03 17.90
CA ILE A 119 -14.70 -5.05 18.95
C ILE A 119 -15.04 -3.64 18.48
N ASN A 120 -14.52 -3.24 17.33
CA ASN A 120 -14.71 -1.89 16.80
C ASN A 120 -16.17 -1.62 16.40
N THR A 121 -16.89 -2.63 15.92
CA THR A 121 -18.31 -2.49 15.58
C THR A 121 -19.17 -2.35 16.83
N THR A 122 -18.87 -3.09 17.92
CA THR A 122 -19.69 -3.10 19.14
C THR A 122 -19.22 -2.06 20.14
N VAL A 123 -18.02 -2.18 20.66
CA VAL A 123 -17.44 -1.28 21.67
C VAL A 123 -17.03 0.04 21.04
N GLY A 124 -16.43 0.00 19.84
CA GLY A 124 -15.97 1.16 19.09
C GLY A 124 -17.07 1.94 18.36
N LEU A 125 -18.37 1.67 18.67
CA LEU A 125 -19.53 2.39 18.12
C LEU A 125 -19.58 2.38 16.57
N GLY A 126 -19.53 1.19 15.98
CA GLY A 126 -19.56 1.03 14.52
C GLY A 126 -18.23 1.32 13.84
N GLY A 127 -17.14 1.29 14.60
CA GLY A 127 -15.79 1.55 14.10
C GLY A 127 -15.35 3.02 14.21
N ILE A 128 -16.12 3.88 14.86
CA ILE A 128 -15.72 5.28 15.12
C ILE A 128 -14.42 5.32 15.95
N ASN A 129 -14.32 4.46 16.96
CA ASN A 129 -13.13 4.30 17.78
C ASN A 129 -12.44 2.96 17.45
N ASP A 130 -11.12 2.95 17.41
CA ASP A 130 -10.31 1.72 17.25
C ASP A 130 -9.97 1.10 18.61
N GLU A 131 -11.01 0.62 19.30
CA GLU A 131 -10.90 -0.03 20.62
C GLU A 131 -10.07 -1.32 20.55
N ALA A 132 -10.10 -2.02 19.41
CA ALA A 132 -9.31 -3.24 19.22
C ALA A 132 -7.81 -2.95 19.32
N THR A 133 -7.32 -1.86 18.76
CA THR A 133 -5.91 -1.45 18.90
C THR A 133 -5.57 -1.09 20.36
N GLU A 134 -6.48 -0.44 21.08
CA GLU A 134 -6.28 -0.14 22.50
C GLU A 134 -6.24 -1.42 23.36
N MET A 135 -6.97 -2.47 22.96
CA MET A 135 -6.93 -3.79 23.60
C MET A 135 -5.73 -4.65 23.15
N GLY A 136 -4.89 -4.14 22.24
CA GLY A 136 -3.70 -4.83 21.75
C GLY A 136 -3.97 -5.84 20.63
N VAL A 137 -5.16 -5.86 20.05
CA VAL A 137 -5.50 -6.72 18.90
C VAL A 137 -5.03 -6.04 17.61
N VAL A 138 -4.05 -6.64 16.95
CA VAL A 138 -3.44 -6.12 15.72
C VAL A 138 -3.67 -7.10 14.57
N ALA A 139 -4.07 -6.58 13.41
CA ALA A 139 -4.13 -7.34 12.16
C ALA A 139 -3.40 -6.60 11.04
N ARG A 140 -2.81 -7.38 10.13
CA ARG A 140 -2.27 -6.85 8.88
C ARG A 140 -3.38 -6.77 7.85
N VAL A 141 -3.45 -5.67 7.13
CA VAL A 141 -4.42 -5.52 6.03
C VAL A 141 -4.03 -6.43 4.87
N GLU A 142 -4.95 -7.31 4.51
CA GLU A 142 -4.80 -8.27 3.44
C GLU A 142 -5.92 -8.11 2.39
N ASP A 143 -5.61 -8.47 1.14
CA ASP A 143 -6.59 -8.47 0.04
C ASP A 143 -6.49 -9.73 -0.82
N LEU A 144 -7.46 -9.94 -1.70
CA LEU A 144 -7.53 -11.14 -2.54
C LEU A 144 -6.34 -11.26 -3.52
N GLY A 145 -5.77 -10.16 -3.98
CA GLY A 145 -4.57 -10.16 -4.83
C GLY A 145 -3.34 -10.62 -4.06
N GLN A 146 -3.20 -10.21 -2.76
CA GLN A 146 -2.16 -10.72 -1.87
C GLN A 146 -2.34 -12.23 -1.62
N ALA A 147 -3.57 -12.67 -1.35
CA ALA A 147 -3.88 -14.07 -1.16
C ALA A 147 -3.51 -14.91 -2.40
N ALA A 148 -3.87 -14.45 -3.59
CA ALA A 148 -3.50 -15.10 -4.84
C ALA A 148 -1.96 -15.11 -5.05
N GLY A 149 -1.27 -13.99 -4.78
CA GLY A 149 0.18 -13.88 -4.86
C GLY A 149 0.90 -14.82 -3.89
N LYS A 150 0.43 -14.92 -2.66
CA LYS A 150 0.94 -15.87 -1.66
C LYS A 150 0.74 -17.33 -2.09
N GLY A 151 -0.38 -17.60 -2.78
CA GLY A 151 -0.67 -18.89 -3.39
C GLY A 151 0.14 -19.19 -4.66
N GLY A 152 1.08 -18.31 -5.06
CA GLY A 152 1.97 -18.50 -6.21
C GLY A 152 1.45 -17.93 -7.52
N ALA A 153 0.32 -17.21 -7.53
CA ALA A 153 -0.12 -16.52 -8.74
C ALA A 153 0.78 -15.32 -9.03
N GLY A 154 1.43 -15.31 -10.20
CA GLY A 154 2.19 -14.16 -10.67
C GLY A 154 1.31 -12.92 -10.84
N GLY A 155 1.89 -11.71 -10.80
CA GLY A 155 1.17 -10.46 -11.03
C GLY A 155 0.55 -10.37 -12.42
N GLY A 156 1.16 -11.02 -13.41
CA GLY A 156 0.81 -10.89 -14.81
C GLY A 156 1.23 -9.53 -15.38
N ALA A 157 0.57 -9.09 -16.44
CA ALA A 157 0.87 -7.81 -17.05
C ALA A 157 0.58 -6.63 -16.13
N HIS A 158 1.49 -5.65 -16.12
CA HIS A 158 1.24 -4.37 -15.46
C HIS A 158 0.13 -3.62 -16.21
N ILE A 159 -0.79 -3.03 -15.45
CA ILE A 159 -1.89 -2.22 -15.98
C ILE A 159 -2.08 -0.98 -15.14
N VAL A 160 -2.43 0.14 -15.78
CA VAL A 160 -2.82 1.36 -15.07
C VAL A 160 -4.32 1.56 -15.23
N LEU A 161 -5.03 1.50 -14.10
CA LEU A 161 -6.47 1.70 -14.09
C LEU A 161 -6.79 3.20 -14.04
N PRO A 162 -7.75 3.69 -14.85
CA PRO A 162 -8.18 5.08 -14.77
C PRO A 162 -8.64 5.42 -13.34
N ILE A 163 -8.17 6.55 -12.82
CA ILE A 163 -8.43 7.07 -11.47
C ILE A 163 -7.81 6.21 -10.35
N LEU A 164 -7.85 4.89 -10.44
CA LEU A 164 -7.37 3.97 -9.40
C LEU A 164 -5.84 3.84 -9.37
N GLY A 165 -5.17 4.10 -10.49
CA GLY A 165 -3.69 4.09 -10.57
C GLY A 165 -3.08 2.76 -10.97
N PRO A 166 -1.78 2.55 -10.66
CA PRO A 166 -1.05 1.34 -11.04
C PRO A 166 -1.64 0.09 -10.39
N SER A 167 -1.64 -1.00 -11.13
CA SER A 167 -2.11 -2.33 -10.75
C SER A 167 -1.45 -3.39 -11.64
N ASN A 168 -1.82 -4.65 -11.46
CA ASN A 168 -1.51 -5.74 -12.36
C ASN A 168 -2.75 -6.63 -12.54
N VAL A 169 -2.69 -7.58 -13.46
CA VAL A 169 -3.85 -8.43 -13.80
C VAL A 169 -4.37 -9.19 -12.59
N ARG A 170 -3.48 -9.78 -11.77
CA ARG A 170 -3.87 -10.50 -10.55
C ARG A 170 -4.63 -9.61 -9.58
N ASP A 171 -4.05 -8.45 -9.27
CA ASP A 171 -4.58 -7.55 -8.25
C ASP A 171 -5.88 -6.89 -8.70
N ALA A 172 -5.95 -6.46 -9.96
CA ALA A 172 -7.19 -5.94 -10.55
C ALA A 172 -8.30 -7.00 -10.57
N THR A 173 -7.97 -8.27 -10.83
CA THR A 173 -8.94 -9.36 -10.73
C THR A 173 -9.43 -9.53 -9.30
N GLY A 174 -8.53 -9.47 -8.31
CA GLY A 174 -8.89 -9.50 -6.89
C GLY A 174 -9.82 -8.35 -6.50
N ASP A 175 -9.53 -7.13 -6.97
CA ASP A 175 -10.38 -5.96 -6.74
C ASP A 175 -11.78 -6.13 -7.38
N VAL A 176 -11.87 -6.65 -8.60
CA VAL A 176 -13.14 -6.95 -9.27
C VAL A 176 -13.94 -8.00 -8.51
N VAL A 177 -13.31 -9.09 -8.09
CA VAL A 177 -13.97 -10.13 -7.29
C VAL A 177 -14.48 -9.55 -5.98
N ASN A 178 -13.64 -8.78 -5.27
CA ASN A 178 -14.07 -8.10 -4.06
C ASN A 178 -15.28 -7.19 -4.30
N PHE A 179 -15.28 -6.40 -5.37
CA PHE A 179 -16.39 -5.53 -5.73
C PHE A 179 -17.70 -6.29 -5.95
N LEU A 180 -17.63 -7.47 -6.59
CA LEU A 180 -18.82 -8.27 -6.91
C LEU A 180 -19.39 -9.02 -5.69
N VAL A 181 -18.55 -9.45 -4.75
CA VAL A 181 -18.96 -10.31 -3.65
C VAL A 181 -19.09 -9.57 -2.31
N ASN A 182 -18.48 -8.42 -2.18
CA ASN A 182 -18.44 -7.67 -0.93
C ASN A 182 -19.24 -6.36 -1.05
N PRO A 183 -20.40 -6.25 -0.40
CA PRO A 183 -21.21 -5.03 -0.42
C PRO A 183 -20.51 -3.82 0.20
N LEU A 184 -19.44 -4.04 0.97
CA LEU A 184 -18.64 -2.99 1.62
C LEU A 184 -17.40 -2.61 0.80
N SER A 185 -17.27 -3.12 -0.43
CA SER A 185 -16.09 -2.88 -1.30
C SER A 185 -15.79 -1.40 -1.55
N ALA A 186 -16.80 -0.53 -1.51
CA ALA A 186 -16.61 0.91 -1.60
C ALA A 186 -15.72 1.47 -0.47
N ALA A 187 -15.74 0.84 0.71
CA ALA A 187 -14.92 1.27 1.85
C ALA A 187 -13.42 1.20 1.53
N SER A 188 -12.96 0.20 0.80
CA SER A 188 -11.56 0.09 0.38
C SER A 188 -11.14 1.22 -0.58
N THR A 189 -12.04 1.69 -1.43
CA THR A 189 -11.78 2.84 -2.30
C THR A 189 -11.68 4.14 -1.49
N VAL A 190 -12.57 4.33 -0.52
CA VAL A 190 -12.52 5.48 0.40
C VAL A 190 -11.23 5.45 1.21
N GLN A 191 -10.85 4.28 1.76
CA GLN A 191 -9.61 4.09 2.50
C GLN A 191 -8.38 4.47 1.65
N LYS A 192 -8.31 3.99 0.40
CA LYS A 192 -7.23 4.36 -0.54
C LYS A 192 -7.19 5.88 -0.80
N SER A 193 -8.36 6.53 -0.88
CA SER A 193 -8.47 7.98 -1.11
C SER A 193 -8.01 8.79 0.12
N ILE A 194 -8.33 8.33 1.32
CA ILE A 194 -7.85 8.94 2.57
C ILE A 194 -6.33 8.78 2.67
N ALA A 195 -5.81 7.57 2.46
CA ALA A 195 -4.37 7.33 2.45
C ALA A 195 -3.63 8.18 1.40
N TYR A 196 -4.24 8.42 0.23
CA TYR A 196 -3.70 9.37 -0.73
C TYR A 196 -3.66 10.79 -0.17
N ALA A 197 -4.73 11.28 0.44
CA ALA A 197 -4.80 12.63 1.00
C ALA A 197 -3.73 12.85 2.09
N GLU A 198 -3.51 11.86 2.94
CA GLU A 198 -2.50 11.89 4.00
C GLU A 198 -1.05 11.89 3.46
N ASN A 199 -0.81 11.24 2.32
CA ASN A 199 0.52 11.07 1.73
C ASN A 199 0.75 11.92 0.47
N LYS A 200 -0.16 12.82 0.13
CA LYS A 200 -0.14 13.64 -1.10
C LYS A 200 1.21 14.31 -1.34
N ASP A 201 1.75 15.01 -0.33
CA ASP A 201 2.99 15.76 -0.48
C ASP A 201 4.19 14.88 -0.80
N SER A 202 4.24 13.67 -0.22
CA SER A 202 5.29 12.68 -0.48
C SER A 202 5.19 12.13 -1.90
N ILE A 203 3.95 11.82 -2.35
CA ILE A 203 3.70 11.34 -3.72
C ILE A 203 4.04 12.40 -4.75
N GLU A 204 3.69 13.67 -4.50
CA GLU A 204 4.05 14.77 -5.38
C GLU A 204 5.56 15.04 -5.41
N ALA A 205 6.23 14.93 -4.27
CA ALA A 205 7.68 15.07 -4.20
C ALA A 205 8.39 13.97 -5.01
N MET A 206 7.96 12.73 -4.86
CA MET A 206 8.46 11.60 -5.65
C MET A 206 8.28 11.85 -7.16
N ASN A 207 7.09 12.25 -7.58
CA ASN A 207 6.80 12.51 -9.00
C ASN A 207 7.58 13.70 -9.57
N ARG A 208 7.89 14.71 -8.76
CA ARG A 208 8.68 15.89 -9.20
C ARG A 208 10.16 15.57 -9.39
N THR A 209 10.69 14.65 -8.60
CA THR A 209 12.13 14.28 -8.65
C THR A 209 12.39 13.11 -9.59
N ALA A 210 11.33 12.40 -10.02
CA ALA A 210 11.44 11.26 -10.93
C ALA A 210 11.91 11.69 -12.32
N ILE A 211 12.88 10.97 -12.88
CA ILE A 211 13.28 11.10 -14.29
C ILE A 211 12.14 10.65 -15.20
N ASP A 212 11.54 9.51 -14.89
CA ASP A 212 10.35 8.98 -15.52
C ASP A 212 9.27 8.68 -14.47
N PRO A 213 8.27 9.56 -14.30
CA PRO A 213 7.23 9.37 -13.28
C PRO A 213 6.40 8.09 -13.48
N TYR A 214 6.24 7.62 -14.73
CA TYR A 214 5.51 6.38 -15.00
C TYR A 214 6.28 5.17 -14.46
N ILE A 215 7.55 5.05 -14.82
CA ILE A 215 8.42 3.97 -14.34
C ILE A 215 8.49 3.99 -12.81
N THR A 216 8.68 5.17 -12.22
CA THR A 216 8.75 5.34 -10.76
C THR A 216 7.45 4.88 -10.08
N GLU A 217 6.26 5.24 -10.61
CA GLU A 217 4.97 4.82 -10.07
C GLU A 217 4.77 3.30 -10.21
N ARG A 218 5.15 2.71 -11.36
CA ARG A 218 5.09 1.26 -11.61
C ARG A 218 5.95 0.51 -10.61
N ASP A 219 7.21 0.88 -10.53
CA ASP A 219 8.21 0.18 -9.72
C ASP A 219 7.88 0.31 -8.22
N ALA A 220 7.46 1.49 -7.77
CA ALA A 220 6.99 1.69 -6.40
C ALA A 220 5.77 0.81 -6.08
N TYR A 221 4.82 0.66 -7.03
CA TYR A 221 3.68 -0.22 -6.87
C TYR A 221 4.11 -1.69 -6.73
N GLU A 222 4.92 -2.20 -7.65
CA GLU A 222 5.33 -3.61 -7.66
C GLU A 222 6.19 -3.95 -6.43
N GLN A 223 7.11 -3.07 -6.02
CA GLN A 223 7.87 -3.24 -4.78
C GLN A 223 6.98 -3.29 -3.55
N ASN A 224 6.06 -2.33 -3.42
CA ASN A 224 5.12 -2.31 -2.30
C ASN A 224 4.24 -3.57 -2.31
N ARG A 225 3.82 -4.00 -3.50
CA ARG A 225 2.98 -5.18 -3.65
C ARG A 225 3.73 -6.46 -3.24
N ARG A 226 4.96 -6.61 -3.69
CA ARG A 226 5.84 -7.69 -3.28
C ARG A 226 6.07 -7.70 -1.76
N TYR A 227 6.36 -6.53 -1.19
CA TYR A 227 6.52 -6.38 0.27
C TYR A 227 5.28 -6.88 1.02
N LYS A 228 4.08 -6.53 0.58
CA LYS A 228 2.81 -6.94 1.20
C LYS A 228 2.57 -8.45 1.08
N ILE A 229 2.76 -9.05 -0.09
CA ILE A 229 2.58 -10.50 -0.30
C ILE A 229 3.44 -11.33 0.64
N TYR A 230 4.64 -10.85 0.95
CA TYR A 230 5.59 -11.53 1.84
C TYR A 230 5.55 -11.00 3.29
N ASN A 231 4.53 -10.25 3.66
CA ASN A 231 4.35 -9.71 5.01
C ASN A 231 5.59 -8.97 5.54
N GLY A 232 6.22 -8.17 4.70
CA GLY A 232 7.39 -7.38 5.06
C GLY A 232 8.74 -8.08 4.91
N ALA A 233 8.77 -9.34 4.52
CA ALA A 233 10.00 -10.11 4.35
C ALA A 233 10.08 -10.75 2.94
N PRO A 234 10.12 -9.94 1.86
CA PRO A 234 10.27 -10.51 0.52
C PRO A 234 11.60 -11.26 0.40
N PRO A 235 11.64 -12.38 -0.35
CA PRO A 235 12.89 -13.04 -0.67
C PRO A 235 13.87 -12.05 -1.30
N MET A 236 15.12 -12.11 -0.89
CA MET A 236 16.17 -11.34 -1.57
C MET A 236 16.28 -11.85 -3.01
N ALA A 237 16.45 -10.92 -3.95
CA ALA A 237 16.75 -11.30 -5.32
C ALA A 237 18.03 -12.16 -5.32
N ASP A 238 17.96 -13.31 -5.97
CA ASP A 238 19.12 -14.18 -6.13
C ASP A 238 20.09 -13.50 -7.10
N PHE A 239 21.08 -12.81 -6.56
CA PHE A 239 22.19 -12.24 -7.31
C PHE A 239 23.27 -13.30 -7.57
N SER A 240 22.92 -14.58 -7.71
CA SER A 240 23.86 -15.57 -8.24
C SER A 240 24.26 -15.10 -9.64
N MET A 241 25.41 -14.44 -9.74
CA MET A 241 26.07 -14.23 -11.02
C MET A 241 26.20 -15.62 -11.64
N ASP A 242 25.61 -15.81 -12.80
CA ASP A 242 25.87 -16.99 -13.60
C ASP A 242 27.37 -17.05 -13.88
N GLU A 243 28.11 -17.84 -13.09
CA GLU A 243 29.55 -18.09 -13.25
C GLU A 243 29.86 -18.79 -14.58
N ASN A 244 28.93 -18.81 -15.52
CA ASN A 244 29.03 -19.61 -16.74
C ASN A 244 29.35 -18.80 -18.00
N ASP A 245 29.60 -17.49 -17.91
CA ASP A 245 29.90 -16.68 -19.10
C ASP A 245 31.43 -16.60 -19.42
N GLY A 246 32.22 -17.50 -18.86
CA GLY A 246 33.67 -17.52 -19.01
C GLY A 246 34.28 -18.74 -19.72
N LYS A 247 33.47 -19.55 -20.41
CA LYS A 247 33.98 -20.72 -21.17
C LYS A 247 33.38 -20.82 -22.57
N ASN A 248 33.89 -20.02 -23.48
CA ASN A 248 34.02 -20.34 -24.91
C ASN A 248 35.17 -19.55 -25.52
#